data_ac63db015bd8c9aca00caffaf1ac4061
#
_entry.id   ac63db015bd8c9aca00caffaf1ac4061
#
_cell.length_a   1.000
_cell.length_b   1.000
_cell.length_c   1.000
_cell.angle_alpha   90.00
_cell.angle_beta   90.00
_cell.angle_gamma   90.00
#
_symmetry.space_group_name_H-M   'P 1'
#
loop_
_entity.id
_entity.type
_entity.pdbx_description
1 polymer ?
#
loop_
_entity_poly.entity_id
_entity_poly.type
_entity_poly.pdbx_seq_one_letter_code
_entity_poly.pdbx_strand_id
1 'polypeptide(L)'
;MNNQYKNIAKTLPHSMESPTNDANHPTLEEAVNYINNIDFSSIAEKLCSADPLLCRKWSPAEAEVALQYYKNFLFLNKKYLDEFPIIPPMLEVDEIWHHHILDTRQYINDCNQIFGYYFHHYPYFGTRNHADTANLDTAFQLTQKLHESEFGSKMLNIWSAEREL
;
A
#
# COMPACT_ATOMS: atom_id res chain seq x y z
N MET A 1 -0.98 22.54 -3.71
CA MET A 1 -0.17 21.31 -3.94
C MET A 1 1.29 21.63 -3.72
N ASN A 2 1.98 20.94 -2.84
CA ASN A 2 3.37 21.22 -2.51
C ASN A 2 4.28 20.80 -3.68
N ASN A 3 5.10 21.72 -4.21
CA ASN A 3 6.01 21.46 -5.35
C ASN A 3 6.96 20.28 -5.13
N GLN A 4 7.21 19.90 -3.89
CA GLN A 4 8.08 18.79 -3.51
C GLN A 4 7.57 17.44 -4.04
N TYR A 5 6.27 17.15 -3.90
CA TYR A 5 5.68 15.88 -4.37
C TYR A 5 5.64 15.78 -5.90
N LYS A 6 5.41 16.90 -6.60
CA LYS A 6 5.51 16.95 -8.06
C LYS A 6 6.91 16.64 -8.58
N ASN A 7 7.94 17.04 -7.84
CA ASN A 7 9.33 16.75 -8.20
C ASN A 7 9.67 15.27 -7.98
N ILE A 8 9.15 14.65 -6.91
CA ILE A 8 9.30 13.21 -6.67
C ILE A 8 8.70 12.41 -7.83
N ALA A 9 7.50 12.77 -8.30
CA ALA A 9 6.85 12.11 -9.43
C ALA A 9 7.72 12.04 -10.69
N LYS A 10 8.45 13.12 -10.99
CA LYS A 10 9.34 13.18 -12.16
C LYS A 10 10.54 12.24 -12.09
N THR A 11 10.85 11.70 -10.93
CA THR A 11 11.94 10.73 -10.74
C THR A 11 11.49 9.28 -10.90
N LEU A 12 10.18 9.05 -11.00
CA LEU A 12 9.59 7.73 -11.13
C LEU A 12 9.58 7.27 -12.60
N PRO A 13 9.71 5.95 -12.85
CA PRO A 13 9.55 5.42 -14.20
C PRO A 13 8.12 5.66 -14.73
N HIS A 14 7.97 5.83 -16.04
CA HIS A 14 6.65 5.95 -16.70
C HIS A 14 5.66 4.82 -16.36
N SER A 15 6.17 3.63 -16.00
CA SER A 15 5.35 2.50 -15.58
C SER A 15 4.53 2.72 -14.30
N MET A 16 4.77 3.85 -13.61
CA MET A 16 4.02 4.24 -12.40
C MET A 16 2.95 5.30 -12.68
N GLU A 17 2.86 5.80 -13.90
CA GLU A 17 1.76 6.70 -14.28
C GLU A 17 0.45 5.91 -14.24
N SER A 18 -0.52 6.41 -13.48
CA SER A 18 -1.89 5.87 -13.53
C SER A 18 -2.42 6.01 -14.95
N PRO A 19 -3.13 5.01 -15.49
CA PRO A 19 -3.82 5.16 -16.78
C PRO A 19 -4.74 6.38 -16.70
N THR A 20 -4.77 7.15 -17.78
CA THR A 20 -5.64 8.33 -17.89
C THR A 20 -7.09 7.96 -17.57
N ASN A 21 -7.77 8.82 -16.82
CA ASN A 21 -9.17 8.71 -16.41
C ASN A 21 -10.08 8.24 -17.57
N ASP A 22 -10.35 6.95 -17.62
CA ASP A 22 -11.42 6.40 -18.42
C ASP A 22 -12.74 6.48 -17.63
N ALA A 23 -13.84 6.84 -18.31
CA ALA A 23 -15.17 7.01 -17.72
C ALA A 23 -15.77 5.73 -17.08
N ASN A 24 -15.03 4.63 -17.08
CA ASN A 24 -15.42 3.31 -16.56
C ASN A 24 -14.70 2.92 -15.26
N HIS A 25 -13.93 3.81 -14.62
CA HIS A 25 -13.29 3.46 -13.36
C HIS A 25 -14.32 3.41 -12.21
N PRO A 26 -14.20 2.44 -11.30
CA PRO A 26 -15.06 2.38 -10.11
C PRO A 26 -15.02 3.70 -9.34
N THR A 27 -16.17 4.14 -8.86
CA THR A 27 -16.27 5.30 -7.96
C THR A 27 -15.56 5.02 -6.64
N LEU A 28 -15.27 6.06 -5.87
CA LEU A 28 -14.68 5.88 -4.54
C LEU A 28 -15.61 5.06 -3.63
N GLU A 29 -16.93 5.28 -3.71
CA GLU A 29 -17.91 4.55 -2.90
C GLU A 29 -17.92 3.05 -3.24
N GLU A 30 -17.94 2.69 -4.52
CA GLU A 30 -17.86 1.31 -4.98
C GLU A 30 -16.56 0.65 -4.53
N ALA A 31 -15.42 1.35 -4.68
CA ALA A 31 -14.12 0.86 -4.24
C ALA A 31 -14.06 0.63 -2.72
N VAL A 32 -14.60 1.55 -1.92
CA VAL A 32 -14.65 1.43 -0.45
C VAL A 32 -15.50 0.23 -0.05
N ASN A 33 -16.68 0.07 -0.64
CA ASN A 33 -17.52 -1.08 -0.39
C ASN A 33 -16.82 -2.38 -0.73
N TYR A 34 -16.10 -2.42 -1.85
CA TYR A 34 -15.32 -3.59 -2.25
C TYR A 34 -14.17 -3.87 -1.28
N ILE A 35 -13.32 -2.89 -0.98
CA ILE A 35 -12.17 -3.00 -0.06
C ILE A 35 -12.59 -3.56 1.31
N ASN A 36 -13.70 -3.08 1.86
CA ASN A 36 -14.19 -3.54 3.15
C ASN A 36 -14.55 -5.02 3.17
N ASN A 37 -14.99 -5.57 2.02
CA ASN A 37 -15.45 -6.94 1.88
C ASN A 37 -14.42 -7.90 1.27
N ILE A 38 -13.20 -7.45 0.94
CA ILE A 38 -12.15 -8.35 0.45
C ILE A 38 -11.80 -9.36 1.55
N ASP A 39 -11.77 -10.63 1.17
CA ASP A 39 -11.29 -11.72 2.03
C ASP A 39 -9.77 -11.89 1.87
N PHE A 40 -9.04 -11.59 2.93
CA PHE A 40 -7.60 -11.79 3.04
C PHE A 40 -7.23 -12.94 3.99
N SER A 41 -8.16 -13.85 4.30
CA SER A 41 -7.91 -14.96 5.23
C SER A 41 -6.73 -15.84 4.82
N SER A 42 -6.60 -16.16 3.52
CA SER A 42 -5.47 -16.93 2.99
C SER A 42 -4.13 -16.24 3.21
N ILE A 43 -4.07 -14.92 3.10
CA ILE A 43 -2.85 -14.14 3.39
C ILE A 43 -2.56 -14.17 4.89
N ALA A 44 -3.57 -13.96 5.74
CA ALA A 44 -3.43 -14.02 7.19
C ALA A 44 -2.90 -15.40 7.66
N GLU A 45 -3.49 -16.49 7.15
CA GLU A 45 -3.05 -17.85 7.44
C GLU A 45 -1.59 -18.07 7.00
N LYS A 46 -1.22 -17.61 5.81
CA LYS A 46 0.15 -17.71 5.29
C LYS A 46 1.14 -16.97 6.18
N LEU A 47 0.89 -15.72 6.54
CA LEU A 47 1.76 -14.92 7.41
C LEU A 47 1.92 -15.53 8.81
N CYS A 48 0.86 -16.12 9.36
CA CYS A 48 0.88 -16.78 10.66
C CYS A 48 1.45 -18.21 10.63
N SER A 49 1.73 -18.76 9.46
CA SER A 49 2.31 -20.09 9.32
C SER A 49 3.82 -20.09 9.55
N ALA A 50 4.39 -21.24 9.96
CA ALA A 50 5.83 -21.44 10.00
C ALA A 50 6.32 -21.82 8.59
N ASP A 51 6.53 -20.83 7.73
CA ASP A 51 7.02 -21.03 6.37
C ASP A 51 8.47 -20.55 6.25
N PRO A 52 9.42 -21.40 5.82
CA PRO A 52 10.82 -21.02 5.66
C PRO A 52 11.06 -19.97 4.57
N LEU A 53 10.06 -19.69 3.72
CA LEU A 53 10.12 -18.64 2.70
C LEU A 53 9.73 -17.27 3.25
N LEU A 54 9.19 -17.19 4.47
CA LEU A 54 8.89 -15.94 5.15
C LEU A 54 10.04 -15.50 6.02
N CYS A 55 10.33 -14.20 6.04
CA CYS A 55 11.38 -13.63 6.88
C CYS A 55 11.07 -13.77 8.38
N ARG A 56 9.79 -13.82 8.73
CA ARG A 56 9.30 -13.98 10.10
C ARG A 56 7.91 -14.63 10.12
N LYS A 57 7.58 -15.22 11.25
CA LYS A 57 6.22 -15.64 11.54
C LYS A 57 5.48 -14.51 12.25
N TRP A 58 4.30 -14.15 11.76
CA TRP A 58 3.44 -13.13 12.35
C TRP A 58 2.56 -13.74 13.45
N SER A 59 2.24 -12.96 14.47
CA SER A 59 1.11 -13.29 15.34
C SER A 59 -0.22 -12.94 14.64
N PRO A 60 -1.33 -13.60 15.02
CA PRO A 60 -2.65 -13.25 14.48
C PRO A 60 -3.03 -11.79 14.71
N ALA A 61 -2.66 -11.20 15.85
CA ALA A 61 -2.93 -9.80 16.17
C ALA A 61 -2.14 -8.82 15.25
N GLU A 62 -0.86 -9.12 14.95
CA GLU A 62 -0.07 -8.35 14.00
C GLU A 62 -0.66 -8.42 12.60
N ALA A 63 -1.04 -9.63 12.15
CA ALA A 63 -1.64 -9.83 10.83
C ALA A 63 -2.96 -9.06 10.69
N GLU A 64 -3.82 -9.07 11.71
CA GLU A 64 -5.10 -8.35 11.73
C GLU A 64 -4.88 -6.84 11.59
N VAL A 65 -3.98 -6.24 12.38
CA VAL A 65 -3.68 -4.80 12.31
C VAL A 65 -3.07 -4.43 10.96
N ALA A 66 -2.13 -5.22 10.46
CA ALA A 66 -1.47 -4.95 9.19
C ALA A 66 -2.43 -5.09 8.00
N LEU A 67 -3.35 -6.06 8.02
CA LEU A 67 -4.39 -6.20 7.00
C LEU A 67 -5.35 -5.01 7.01
N GLN A 68 -5.69 -4.48 8.19
CA GLN A 68 -6.49 -3.25 8.27
C GLN A 68 -5.73 -2.06 7.66
N TYR A 69 -4.42 -1.92 7.97
CA TYR A 69 -3.59 -0.88 7.36
C TYR A 69 -3.43 -1.08 5.85
N TYR A 70 -3.41 -2.32 5.37
CA TYR A 70 -3.40 -2.60 3.94
C TYR A 70 -4.70 -2.16 3.24
N LYS A 71 -5.87 -2.42 3.84
CA LYS A 71 -7.16 -1.88 3.35
C LYS A 71 -7.15 -0.35 3.32
N ASN A 72 -6.62 0.28 4.36
CA ASN A 72 -6.46 1.73 4.42
C ASN A 72 -5.51 2.25 3.32
N PHE A 73 -4.42 1.53 3.05
CA PHE A 73 -3.48 1.84 1.97
C PHE A 73 -4.14 1.79 0.59
N LEU A 74 -4.93 0.75 0.31
CA LEU A 74 -5.71 0.65 -0.94
C LEU A 74 -6.69 1.83 -1.08
N PHE A 75 -7.39 2.19 -0.01
CA PHE A 75 -8.27 3.36 0.03
C PHE A 75 -7.52 4.66 -0.25
N LEU A 76 -6.39 4.89 0.41
CA LEU A 76 -5.60 6.12 0.22
C LEU A 76 -5.11 6.26 -1.21
N ASN A 77 -4.63 5.18 -1.82
CA ASN A 77 -4.21 5.17 -3.20
C ASN A 77 -5.40 5.41 -4.15
N LYS A 78 -6.56 4.78 -3.92
CA LYS A 78 -7.76 5.04 -4.70
C LYS A 78 -8.20 6.50 -4.65
N LYS A 79 -8.16 7.10 -3.47
CA LYS A 79 -8.68 8.46 -3.24
C LYS A 79 -7.72 9.56 -3.72
N TYR A 80 -6.42 9.34 -3.57
CA TYR A 80 -5.44 10.43 -3.65
C TYR A 80 -4.38 10.28 -4.75
N LEU A 81 -4.36 9.18 -5.52
CA LEU A 81 -3.29 8.94 -6.50
C LEU A 81 -3.26 9.98 -7.63
N ASP A 82 -4.40 10.56 -7.98
CA ASP A 82 -4.48 11.66 -8.96
C ASP A 82 -3.82 12.95 -8.43
N GLU A 83 -3.81 13.13 -7.11
CA GLU A 83 -3.22 14.31 -6.46
C GLU A 83 -1.76 14.07 -6.06
N PHE A 84 -1.45 12.86 -5.57
CA PHE A 84 -0.13 12.45 -5.12
C PHE A 84 0.30 11.18 -5.88
N PRO A 85 1.24 11.29 -6.81
CA PRO A 85 1.57 10.20 -7.75
C PRO A 85 2.22 8.98 -7.09
N ILE A 86 2.62 9.09 -5.82
CA ILE A 86 3.11 7.98 -5.02
C ILE A 86 2.70 8.15 -3.55
N ILE A 87 2.09 7.12 -3.00
CA ILE A 87 1.70 6.97 -1.60
C ILE A 87 2.28 5.63 -1.15
N PRO A 88 3.54 5.58 -0.66
CA PRO A 88 4.20 4.33 -0.32
C PRO A 88 3.59 3.72 0.95
N PRO A 89 3.55 2.37 1.03
CA PRO A 89 3.14 1.67 2.25
C PRO A 89 4.23 1.74 3.33
N MET A 90 3.88 1.38 4.57
CA MET A 90 4.86 0.96 5.56
C MET A 90 5.34 -0.48 5.26
N LEU A 91 6.46 -0.91 5.84
CA LEU A 91 7.09 -2.20 5.51
C LEU A 91 6.15 -3.39 5.73
N GLU A 92 5.40 -3.39 6.82
CA GLU A 92 4.46 -4.46 7.15
C GLU A 92 3.29 -4.53 6.15
N VAL A 93 2.83 -3.40 5.68
CA VAL A 93 1.79 -3.30 4.63
C VAL A 93 2.35 -3.71 3.27
N ASP A 94 3.60 -3.38 2.98
CA ASP A 94 4.30 -3.77 1.76
C ASP A 94 4.45 -5.29 1.66
N GLU A 95 4.75 -5.98 2.78
CA GLU A 95 4.81 -7.44 2.81
C GLU A 95 3.45 -8.08 2.49
N ILE A 96 2.36 -7.54 3.04
CA ILE A 96 1.01 -8.00 2.68
C ILE A 96 0.71 -7.76 1.21
N TRP A 97 1.08 -6.60 0.69
CA TRP A 97 0.89 -6.27 -0.72
C TRP A 97 1.65 -7.23 -1.63
N HIS A 98 2.88 -7.61 -1.28
CA HIS A 98 3.63 -8.64 -1.99
C HIS A 98 2.88 -9.99 -2.02
N HIS A 99 2.34 -10.44 -0.89
CA HIS A 99 1.54 -11.67 -0.85
C HIS A 99 0.28 -11.57 -1.70
N HIS A 100 -0.40 -10.42 -1.70
CA HIS A 100 -1.56 -10.19 -2.55
C HIS A 100 -1.20 -10.22 -4.04
N ILE A 101 -0.08 -9.60 -4.44
CA ILE A 101 0.41 -9.64 -5.84
C ILE A 101 0.73 -11.07 -6.26
N LEU A 102 1.28 -11.91 -5.39
CA LEU A 102 1.60 -13.30 -5.70
C LEU A 102 0.35 -14.16 -5.93
N ASP A 103 -0.79 -13.84 -5.34
CA ASP A 103 -2.10 -14.35 -5.76
C ASP A 103 -2.60 -13.55 -6.97
N THR A 104 -1.98 -13.81 -8.11
CA THR A 104 -2.17 -13.02 -9.34
C THR A 104 -3.62 -12.95 -9.83
N ARG A 105 -4.42 -13.97 -9.54
CA ARG A 105 -5.83 -14.01 -9.97
C ARG A 105 -6.68 -13.13 -9.10
N GLN A 106 -6.51 -13.23 -7.77
CA GLN A 106 -7.22 -12.38 -6.84
C GLN A 106 -6.77 -10.93 -7.03
N TYR A 107 -5.46 -10.68 -7.11
CA TYR A 107 -4.91 -9.33 -7.26
C TYR A 107 -5.42 -8.60 -8.50
N ILE A 108 -5.44 -9.25 -9.68
CA ILE A 108 -5.98 -8.65 -10.91
C ILE A 108 -7.47 -8.32 -10.75
N ASN A 109 -8.25 -9.23 -10.17
CA ASN A 109 -9.66 -8.99 -9.93
C ASN A 109 -9.87 -7.79 -8.98
N ASP A 110 -9.17 -7.77 -7.86
CA ASP A 110 -9.30 -6.72 -6.85
C ASP A 110 -8.83 -5.35 -7.36
N CYS A 111 -7.74 -5.32 -8.15
CA CYS A 111 -7.31 -4.11 -8.84
C CYS A 111 -8.40 -3.54 -9.77
N ASN A 112 -9.06 -4.41 -10.55
CA ASN A 112 -10.14 -3.98 -11.44
C ASN A 112 -11.34 -3.42 -10.67
N GLN A 113 -11.71 -4.04 -9.55
CA GLN A 113 -12.83 -3.60 -8.70
C GLN A 113 -12.53 -2.31 -7.91
N ILE A 114 -11.28 -2.07 -7.56
CA ILE A 114 -10.89 -0.89 -6.78
C ILE A 114 -10.50 0.27 -7.71
N PHE A 115 -9.59 0.01 -8.65
CA PHE A 115 -8.93 1.05 -9.45
C PHE A 115 -9.48 1.14 -10.88
N GLY A 116 -10.01 0.02 -11.42
CA GLY A 116 -10.35 -0.11 -12.84
C GLY A 116 -9.14 -0.42 -13.73
N TYR A 117 -7.96 -0.63 -13.13
CA TYR A 117 -6.71 -0.97 -13.81
C TYR A 117 -5.80 -1.77 -12.88
N TYR A 118 -4.73 -2.39 -13.44
CA TYR A 118 -3.73 -3.09 -12.65
C TYR A 118 -2.87 -2.09 -11.87
N PHE A 119 -2.94 -2.14 -10.55
CA PHE A 119 -2.19 -1.26 -9.66
C PHE A 119 -0.77 -1.80 -9.47
N HIS A 120 0.19 -1.19 -10.20
CA HIS A 120 1.58 -1.64 -10.24
C HIS A 120 2.34 -1.33 -8.97
N HIS A 121 3.12 -2.30 -8.50
CA HIS A 121 4.10 -2.14 -7.44
C HIS A 121 5.48 -1.80 -8.03
N TYR A 122 6.15 -0.77 -7.49
CA TYR A 122 7.52 -0.42 -7.86
C TYR A 122 8.47 -0.62 -6.69
N PRO A 123 9.18 -1.77 -6.60
CA PRO A 123 9.93 -2.17 -5.41
C PRO A 123 11.28 -1.44 -5.23
N TYR A 124 11.68 -0.60 -6.19
CA TYR A 124 12.99 0.05 -6.19
C TYR A 124 12.95 1.51 -5.71
N PHE A 125 11.78 2.02 -5.32
CA PHE A 125 11.67 3.37 -4.79
C PHE A 125 12.36 3.48 -3.43
N GLY A 126 13.26 4.45 -3.30
CA GLY A 126 14.07 4.63 -2.10
C GLY A 126 15.40 3.85 -2.08
N THR A 127 15.66 2.97 -3.07
CA THR A 127 16.86 2.09 -3.06
C THR A 127 17.95 2.51 -4.04
N ARG A 128 17.68 3.44 -4.95
CA ARG A 128 18.59 3.78 -6.06
C ARG A 128 19.77 4.66 -5.64
N ASN A 129 19.56 5.60 -4.71
CA ASN A 129 20.58 6.52 -4.18
C ASN A 129 20.04 7.30 -2.97
N HIS A 130 20.88 8.10 -2.29
CA HIS A 130 20.49 8.90 -1.11
C HIS A 130 19.34 9.87 -1.36
N ALA A 131 19.28 10.50 -2.53
CA ALA A 131 18.19 11.41 -2.86
C ALA A 131 16.86 10.65 -3.00
N ASP A 132 16.90 9.45 -3.53
CA ASP A 132 15.75 8.56 -3.66
C ASP A 132 15.25 8.07 -2.29
N THR A 133 16.16 7.76 -1.37
CA THR A 133 15.83 7.44 0.03
C THR A 133 15.13 8.61 0.72
N ALA A 134 15.65 9.84 0.58
CA ALA A 134 15.02 11.04 1.13
C ALA A 134 13.64 11.32 0.50
N ASN A 135 13.46 10.99 -0.77
CA ASN A 135 12.16 11.08 -1.44
C ASN A 135 11.16 10.07 -0.89
N LEU A 136 11.60 8.83 -0.61
CA LEU A 136 10.76 7.81 0.03
C LEU A 136 10.32 8.27 1.43
N ASP A 137 11.24 8.77 2.26
CA ASP A 137 10.92 9.28 3.60
C ASP A 137 9.89 10.39 3.53
N THR A 138 10.05 11.32 2.59
CA THR A 138 9.12 12.43 2.38
C THR A 138 7.74 11.93 1.94
N ALA A 139 7.69 10.99 1.00
CA ALA A 139 6.45 10.40 0.52
C ALA A 139 5.75 9.59 1.62
N PHE A 140 6.50 8.85 2.44
CA PHE A 140 5.95 8.12 3.57
C PHE A 140 5.37 9.04 4.67
N GLN A 141 6.01 10.19 4.93
CA GLN A 141 5.44 11.20 5.82
C GLN A 141 4.09 11.74 5.31
N LEU A 142 3.92 11.83 3.98
CA LEU A 142 2.62 12.14 3.39
C LEU A 142 1.62 11.02 3.65
N THR A 143 2.00 9.76 3.42
CA THR A 143 1.13 8.61 3.69
C THR A 143 0.62 8.64 5.14
N GLN A 144 1.49 8.93 6.11
CA GLN A 144 1.12 9.04 7.52
C GLN A 144 0.14 10.19 7.80
N LYS A 145 0.31 11.34 7.14
CA LYS A 145 -0.61 12.48 7.27
C LYS A 145 -1.97 12.19 6.67
N LEU A 146 -2.00 11.55 5.49
CA LEU A 146 -3.25 11.14 4.86
C LEU A 146 -3.99 10.12 5.72
N HIS A 147 -3.27 9.13 6.28
CA HIS A 147 -3.85 8.14 7.17
C HIS A 147 -4.43 8.79 8.43
N GLU A 148 -3.69 9.71 9.07
CA GLU A 148 -4.18 10.45 10.23
C GLU A 148 -5.44 11.28 9.90
N SER A 149 -5.47 11.91 8.73
CA SER A 149 -6.62 12.71 8.28
C SER A 149 -7.87 11.88 8.02
N GLU A 150 -7.73 10.67 7.45
CA GLU A 150 -8.85 9.83 7.05
C GLU A 150 -9.33 8.89 8.19
N PHE A 151 -8.40 8.42 9.03
CA PHE A 151 -8.68 7.39 10.03
C PHE A 151 -8.42 7.85 11.48
N GLY A 152 -8.06 9.12 11.68
CA GLY A 152 -7.92 9.75 13.01
C GLY A 152 -6.61 9.46 13.73
N SER A 153 -5.72 8.64 13.17
CA SER A 153 -4.42 8.32 13.75
C SER A 153 -3.38 7.98 12.69
N LYS A 154 -2.10 8.08 13.05
CA LYS A 154 -1.01 7.53 12.23
C LYS A 154 -0.96 6.02 12.36
N MET A 155 -0.45 5.35 11.32
CA MET A 155 -0.10 3.93 11.41
C MET A 155 1.05 3.75 12.40
N LEU A 156 0.91 2.80 13.31
CA LEU A 156 1.97 2.42 14.25
C LEU A 156 2.82 1.31 13.65
N ASN A 157 4.12 1.35 13.94
CA ASN A 157 5.02 0.27 13.56
C ASN A 157 4.67 -1.00 14.34
N ILE A 158 4.29 -2.05 13.63
CA ILE A 158 3.81 -3.31 14.21
C ILE A 158 4.99 -4.12 14.74
N TRP A 159 6.13 -4.08 14.04
CA TRP A 159 7.31 -4.88 14.38
C TRP A 159 8.25 -4.25 15.41
N SER A 160 8.03 -3.02 15.83
CA SER A 160 8.90 -2.36 16.82
C SER A 160 8.76 -2.90 18.24
N ALA A 161 7.65 -3.59 18.55
CA ALA A 161 7.39 -4.14 19.88
C ALA A 161 8.32 -5.33 20.27
N GLU A 162 9.03 -5.93 19.32
CA GLU A 162 9.90 -7.09 19.56
C GLU A 162 11.40 -6.76 19.67
N ARG A 163 11.81 -5.49 19.55
CA ARG A 163 13.24 -5.10 19.60
C ARG A 163 13.74 -4.74 21.00
N GLU A 164 12.90 -4.88 22.03
CA GLU A 164 13.26 -4.61 23.43
C GLU A 164 13.41 -5.89 24.29
N LEU A 165 13.85 -7.00 23.70
CA LEU A 165 14.24 -8.21 24.46
C LEU A 165 15.72 -8.54 24.28
#